data_21744f4b124d59495cc4f6b95a6187c5
#
_entry.id   21744f4b124d59495cc4f6b95a6187c5
#
_cell.length_a   1.000
_cell.length_b   1.000
_cell.length_c   1.000
_cell.angle_alpha   90.00
_cell.angle_beta   90.00
_cell.angle_gamma   90.00
#
_symmetry.space_group_name_H-M   'P 1'
#
loop_
_entity.id
_entity.type
_entity.pdbx_description
1 polymer ?
#
loop_
_entity_poly.entity_id
_entity_poly.type
_entity_poly.pdbx_seq_one_letter_code
_entity_poly.pdbx_strand_id
1 'polypeptide(L)'
;MTCFYQKQSGFRQNHSTAVTELIDTRLSEININKLCGALFIDYAKAFDVINHDLLLRKLTLYGLSANTLSLICSFLNSRLQKVSLKDNLSDFETVLFRVTQGSVLGPLLFSIYINDLPLHIPSAQCDMLADDMTIHTSGQDVPGNHICSPVISLWCCWMDTS
;
A
#
# COMPACT_ATOMS: atom_id res chain seq x y z
N MET A 1 6.71 12.84 -15.44
CA MET A 1 6.14 12.90 -14.08
C MET A 1 6.01 11.46 -13.60
N THR A 2 6.79 11.04 -12.61
CA THR A 2 6.73 9.67 -12.10
C THR A 2 5.46 9.54 -11.27
N CYS A 3 4.49 8.76 -11.75
CA CYS A 3 3.19 8.58 -11.09
C CYS A 3 3.31 7.82 -9.74
N PHE A 4 4.37 7.05 -9.56
CA PHE A 4 4.57 6.23 -8.37
C PHE A 4 5.69 6.76 -7.49
N TYR A 5 5.55 6.54 -6.18
CA TYR A 5 6.62 6.77 -5.22
C TYR A 5 7.87 5.99 -5.64
N GLN A 6 9.04 6.63 -5.58
CA GLN A 6 10.27 6.07 -6.16
C GLN A 6 10.68 4.74 -5.55
N LYS A 7 10.44 4.57 -4.25
CA LYS A 7 10.76 3.36 -3.50
C LYS A 7 9.60 2.36 -3.39
N GLN A 8 8.56 2.50 -4.22
CA GLN A 8 7.57 1.44 -4.44
C GLN A 8 8.13 0.46 -5.48
N SER A 9 8.49 -0.73 -5.06
CA SER A 9 9.11 -1.75 -5.87
C SER A 9 8.16 -2.87 -6.30
N GLY A 10 7.05 -3.04 -5.59
CA GLY A 10 6.07 -4.07 -5.90
C GLY A 10 5.41 -3.89 -7.25
N PHE A 11 5.25 -4.97 -7.99
CA PHE A 11 4.60 -5.04 -9.31
C PHE A 11 5.25 -4.13 -10.39
N ARG A 12 6.52 -3.75 -10.21
CA ARG A 12 7.27 -2.92 -11.16
C ARG A 12 8.43 -3.70 -11.76
N GLN A 13 8.68 -3.48 -13.05
CA GLN A 13 9.83 -4.07 -13.72
C GLN A 13 11.14 -3.44 -13.21
N ASN A 14 12.19 -4.25 -13.11
CA ASN A 14 13.53 -3.82 -12.70
C ASN A 14 13.67 -3.28 -11.26
N HIS A 15 12.76 -3.67 -10.37
CA HIS A 15 12.78 -3.30 -8.95
C HIS A 15 13.02 -4.48 -8.00
N SER A 16 13.61 -5.57 -8.49
CA SER A 16 13.91 -6.77 -7.69
C SER A 16 15.03 -6.58 -6.65
N THR A 17 15.78 -5.49 -6.74
CA THR A 17 16.93 -5.19 -5.87
C THR A 17 16.58 -4.32 -4.65
N ALA A 18 15.31 -3.99 -4.45
CA ALA A 18 14.87 -3.09 -3.38
C ALA A 18 15.33 -3.53 -1.98
N VAL A 19 15.25 -4.82 -1.68
CA VAL A 19 15.70 -5.38 -0.39
C VAL A 19 17.21 -5.25 -0.24
N THR A 20 17.96 -5.52 -1.31
CA THR A 20 19.43 -5.40 -1.29
C THR A 20 19.85 -3.95 -1.06
N GLU A 21 19.21 -3.00 -1.75
CA GLU A 21 19.46 -1.57 -1.59
C GLU A 21 19.14 -1.08 -0.17
N LEU A 22 18.05 -1.56 0.41
CA LEU A 22 17.68 -1.29 1.80
C LEU A 22 18.77 -1.78 2.76
N ILE A 23 19.23 -3.02 2.59
CA ILE A 23 20.27 -3.62 3.45
C ILE A 23 21.59 -2.86 3.29
N ASP A 24 22.05 -2.61 2.08
CA ASP A 24 23.30 -1.92 1.83
C ASP A 24 23.31 -0.51 2.41
N THR A 25 22.18 0.21 2.30
CA THR A 25 22.03 1.52 2.90
C THR A 25 22.13 1.44 4.42
N ARG A 26 21.47 0.47 5.06
CA ARG A 26 21.52 0.32 6.53
C ARG A 26 22.90 -0.09 7.02
N LEU A 27 23.55 -1.01 6.34
CA LEU A 27 24.91 -1.42 6.70
C LEU A 27 25.89 -0.25 6.60
N SER A 28 25.78 0.59 5.57
CA SER A 28 26.63 1.78 5.45
C SER A 28 26.41 2.80 6.59
N GLU A 29 25.17 2.98 7.06
CA GLU A 29 24.86 3.84 8.20
C GLU A 29 25.38 3.29 9.53
N ILE A 30 25.26 1.98 9.76
CA ILE A 30 25.79 1.30 10.94
C ILE A 30 27.32 1.41 10.96
N ASN A 31 27.99 1.28 9.81
CA ASN A 31 29.44 1.40 9.71
C ASN A 31 29.97 2.80 10.11
N ILE A 32 29.15 3.82 10.05
CA ILE A 32 29.49 5.17 10.53
C ILE A 32 28.90 5.46 11.93
N ASN A 33 28.69 4.41 12.72
CA ASN A 33 28.19 4.46 14.10
C ASN A 33 26.82 5.14 14.27
N LYS A 34 25.94 5.07 13.27
CA LYS A 34 24.54 5.45 13.44
C LYS A 34 23.70 4.30 13.95
N LEU A 35 22.75 4.62 14.80
CA LEU A 35 21.68 3.69 15.18
C LEU A 35 20.61 3.68 14.06
N CYS A 36 20.18 2.50 13.67
CA CYS A 36 19.13 2.31 12.68
C CYS A 36 17.92 1.65 13.32
N GLY A 37 16.73 2.24 13.12
CA GLY A 37 15.46 1.66 13.49
C GLY A 37 14.65 1.31 12.24
N ALA A 38 13.97 0.16 12.26
CA ALA A 38 13.05 -0.24 11.20
C ALA A 38 11.74 -0.77 11.79
N LEU A 39 10.63 -0.40 11.16
CA LEU A 39 9.30 -0.90 11.43
C LEU A 39 8.79 -1.61 10.17
N PHE A 40 8.48 -2.89 10.29
CA PHE A 40 7.90 -3.69 9.24
C PHE A 40 6.39 -3.72 9.41
N ILE A 41 5.67 -3.37 8.36
CA ILE A 41 4.20 -3.33 8.34
C ILE A 41 3.73 -4.33 7.29
N ASP A 42 2.90 -5.27 7.72
CA ASP A 42 2.19 -6.23 6.88
C ASP A 42 0.69 -5.89 6.93
N TYR A 43 0.10 -5.61 5.76
CA TYR A 43 -1.31 -5.28 5.66
C TYR A 43 -2.15 -6.56 5.62
N ALA A 44 -2.75 -6.91 6.74
CA ALA A 44 -3.71 -8.01 6.76
C ALA A 44 -4.85 -7.73 5.76
N LYS A 45 -5.01 -8.64 4.77
CA LYS A 45 -6.05 -8.51 3.73
C LYS A 45 -5.96 -7.21 2.92
N ALA A 46 -4.76 -6.77 2.56
CA ALA A 46 -4.48 -5.52 1.85
C ALA A 46 -5.46 -5.18 0.71
N PHE A 47 -5.82 -6.18 -0.10
CA PHE A 47 -6.75 -6.00 -1.22
C PHE A 47 -8.23 -5.96 -0.80
N ASP A 48 -8.55 -6.43 0.41
CA ASP A 48 -9.93 -6.53 0.90
C ASP A 48 -10.41 -5.23 1.59
N VAL A 49 -9.49 -4.37 2.00
CA VAL A 49 -9.78 -3.12 2.73
C VAL A 49 -9.79 -1.87 1.84
N ILE A 50 -9.66 -2.03 0.52
CA ILE A 50 -9.63 -0.90 -0.41
C ILE A 50 -11.01 -0.26 -0.50
N ASN A 51 -11.10 1.01 -0.07
CA ASN A 51 -12.28 1.83 -0.25
C ASN A 51 -12.36 2.31 -1.70
N HIS A 52 -13.44 1.94 -2.40
CA HIS A 52 -13.60 2.23 -3.83
C HIS A 52 -13.74 3.73 -4.12
N ASP A 53 -14.46 4.49 -3.27
CA ASP A 53 -14.66 5.92 -3.47
C ASP A 53 -13.34 6.68 -3.32
N LEU A 54 -12.55 6.34 -2.31
CA LEU A 54 -11.22 6.92 -2.11
C LEU A 54 -10.30 6.57 -3.27
N LEU A 55 -10.31 5.32 -3.72
CA LEU A 55 -9.51 4.89 -4.88
C LEU A 55 -9.90 5.68 -6.14
N LEU A 56 -11.18 5.83 -6.43
CA LEU A 56 -11.65 6.58 -7.60
C LEU A 56 -11.26 8.06 -7.54
N ARG A 57 -11.32 8.68 -6.34
CA ARG A 57 -10.81 10.05 -6.13
C ARG A 57 -9.32 10.14 -6.42
N LYS A 58 -8.52 9.20 -5.92
CA LYS A 58 -7.07 9.14 -6.20
C LYS A 58 -6.81 8.99 -7.70
N LEU A 59 -7.49 8.07 -8.38
CA LEU A 59 -7.38 7.89 -9.83
C LEU A 59 -7.72 9.16 -10.62
N THR A 60 -8.69 9.93 -10.15
CA THR A 60 -9.01 11.24 -10.74
C THR A 60 -7.83 12.22 -10.61
N LEU A 61 -7.19 12.26 -9.43
CA LEU A 61 -6.00 13.08 -9.20
C LEU A 61 -4.80 12.65 -10.08
N TYR A 62 -4.71 11.37 -10.41
CA TYR A 62 -3.73 10.85 -11.37
C TYR A 62 -4.05 11.20 -12.84
N GLY A 63 -5.17 11.89 -13.09
CA GLY A 63 -5.52 12.39 -14.41
C GLY A 63 -6.17 11.35 -15.34
N LEU A 64 -6.77 10.29 -14.80
CA LEU A 64 -7.51 9.33 -15.61
C LEU A 64 -8.76 10.01 -16.21
N SER A 65 -9.07 9.66 -17.46
CA SER A 65 -10.25 10.19 -18.15
C SER A 65 -11.55 9.68 -17.52
N ALA A 66 -12.63 10.45 -17.67
CA ALA A 66 -13.96 10.08 -17.16
C ALA A 66 -14.42 8.70 -17.65
N ASN A 67 -14.12 8.35 -18.94
CA ASN A 67 -14.46 7.04 -19.48
C ASN A 67 -13.69 5.91 -18.78
N THR A 68 -12.40 6.12 -18.50
CA THR A 68 -11.57 5.14 -17.78
C THR A 68 -12.05 4.99 -16.34
N LEU A 69 -12.39 6.10 -15.67
CA LEU A 69 -12.94 6.07 -14.31
C LEU A 69 -14.28 5.32 -14.26
N SER A 70 -15.17 5.55 -15.22
CA SER A 70 -16.44 4.82 -15.33
C SER A 70 -16.22 3.31 -15.51
N LEU A 71 -15.25 2.91 -16.34
CA LEU A 71 -14.89 1.51 -16.52
C LEU A 71 -14.37 0.88 -15.21
N ILE A 72 -13.46 1.57 -14.52
CA ILE A 72 -12.91 1.08 -13.24
C ILE A 72 -14.01 1.03 -12.18
N CYS A 73 -14.88 2.04 -12.12
CA CYS A 73 -16.02 2.06 -11.22
C CYS A 73 -16.95 0.85 -11.47
N SER A 74 -17.26 0.54 -12.71
CA SER A 74 -18.04 -0.65 -13.08
C SER A 74 -17.33 -1.95 -12.74
N PHE A 75 -15.99 -1.99 -12.85
CA PHE A 75 -15.19 -3.16 -12.46
C PHE A 75 -15.20 -3.39 -10.95
N LEU A 76 -15.21 -2.33 -10.15
CA LEU A 76 -15.17 -2.41 -8.69
C LEU A 76 -16.56 -2.65 -8.07
N ASN A 77 -17.59 -1.99 -8.59
CA ASN A 77 -18.93 -1.98 -8.04
C ASN A 77 -19.83 -3.10 -8.60
N SER A 78 -20.95 -3.30 -7.95
CA SER A 78 -22.03 -4.22 -8.38
C SER A 78 -21.55 -5.69 -8.51
N ARG A 79 -20.58 -6.08 -7.72
CA ARG A 79 -20.06 -7.45 -7.72
C ARG A 79 -20.82 -8.30 -6.74
N LEU A 80 -21.22 -9.48 -7.21
CA LEU A 80 -21.85 -10.51 -6.39
C LEU A 80 -20.88 -11.67 -6.25
N GLN A 81 -20.82 -12.24 -5.06
CA GLN A 81 -20.10 -13.48 -4.78
C GLN A 81 -21.01 -14.50 -4.15
N LYS A 82 -20.69 -15.76 -4.36
CA LYS A 82 -21.29 -16.90 -3.65
C LYS A 82 -20.24 -17.97 -3.40
N VAL A 83 -20.43 -18.71 -2.34
CA VAL A 83 -19.57 -19.84 -2.00
C VAL A 83 -20.18 -21.12 -2.58
N SER A 84 -19.35 -21.92 -3.26
CA SER A 84 -19.70 -23.24 -3.73
C SER A 84 -18.92 -24.28 -2.94
N LEU A 85 -19.62 -25.14 -2.24
CA LEU A 85 -19.02 -26.25 -1.48
C LEU A 85 -19.70 -27.56 -1.90
N LYS A 86 -19.01 -28.34 -2.72
CA LYS A 86 -19.57 -29.56 -3.36
C LYS A 86 -20.87 -29.22 -4.10
N ASP A 87 -21.99 -29.79 -3.70
CA ASP A 87 -23.31 -29.60 -4.33
C ASP A 87 -24.13 -28.46 -3.70
N ASN A 88 -23.58 -27.76 -2.70
CA ASN A 88 -24.25 -26.66 -2.01
C ASN A 88 -23.72 -25.33 -2.48
N LEU A 89 -24.64 -24.41 -2.73
CA LEU A 89 -24.35 -23.00 -3.08
C LEU A 89 -24.93 -22.09 -2.01
N SER A 90 -24.16 -21.11 -1.56
CA SER A 90 -24.69 -20.04 -0.73
C SER A 90 -25.57 -19.06 -1.54
N ASP A 91 -26.29 -18.21 -0.85
CA ASP A 91 -26.91 -17.04 -1.45
C ASP A 91 -25.85 -16.07 -2.01
N PHE A 92 -26.31 -15.14 -2.86
CA PHE A 92 -25.44 -14.09 -3.38
C PHE A 92 -25.23 -13.01 -2.31
N GLU A 93 -23.97 -12.64 -2.11
CA GLU A 93 -23.55 -11.52 -1.27
C GLU A 93 -22.94 -10.41 -2.13
N THR A 94 -23.29 -9.16 -1.82
CA THR A 94 -22.73 -7.99 -2.50
C THR A 94 -21.34 -7.69 -1.94
N VAL A 95 -20.37 -7.53 -2.82
CA VAL A 95 -19.00 -7.14 -2.47
C VAL A 95 -18.90 -5.61 -2.48
N LEU A 96 -18.85 -5.00 -1.30
CA LEU A 96 -18.79 -3.54 -1.13
C LEU A 96 -17.35 -3.00 -1.12
N PHE A 97 -16.41 -3.80 -0.65
CA PHE A 97 -14.98 -3.48 -0.56
C PHE A 97 -14.21 -4.56 -1.30
N ARG A 98 -12.96 -4.35 -1.51
CA ARG A 98 -11.98 -5.23 -2.14
C ARG A 98 -11.80 -5.07 -3.64
N VAL A 99 -10.55 -5.20 -4.05
CA VAL A 99 -10.19 -5.45 -5.45
C VAL A 99 -10.03 -6.95 -5.65
N THR A 100 -10.48 -7.47 -6.80
CA THR A 100 -10.44 -8.91 -7.07
C THR A 100 -9.04 -9.45 -6.96
N GLN A 101 -8.83 -10.31 -6.00
CA GLN A 101 -7.60 -11.08 -5.89
C GLN A 101 -7.42 -11.96 -7.15
N GLY A 102 -6.22 -11.93 -7.74
CA GLY A 102 -5.94 -12.60 -9.00
C GLY A 102 -6.33 -11.82 -10.28
N SER A 103 -6.92 -10.62 -10.16
CA SER A 103 -7.12 -9.75 -11.32
C SER A 103 -5.82 -9.06 -11.73
N VAL A 104 -5.66 -8.79 -13.02
CA VAL A 104 -4.49 -8.04 -13.54
C VAL A 104 -4.47 -6.60 -13.03
N LEU A 105 -5.64 -5.99 -12.79
CA LEU A 105 -5.77 -4.62 -12.29
C LEU A 105 -5.56 -4.50 -10.78
N GLY A 106 -5.78 -5.56 -10.02
CA GLY A 106 -5.70 -5.56 -8.56
C GLY A 106 -4.40 -4.96 -8.02
N PRO A 107 -3.25 -5.51 -8.39
CA PRO A 107 -1.95 -5.01 -7.95
C PRO A 107 -1.70 -3.54 -8.30
N LEU A 108 -2.10 -3.12 -9.50
CA LEU A 108 -1.96 -1.74 -9.95
C LEU A 108 -2.83 -0.78 -9.12
N LEU A 109 -4.09 -1.13 -8.93
CA LEU A 109 -5.04 -0.31 -8.17
C LEU A 109 -4.63 -0.20 -6.70
N PHE A 110 -4.14 -1.29 -6.11
CA PHE A 110 -3.60 -1.28 -4.77
C PHE A 110 -2.36 -0.38 -4.66
N SER A 111 -1.40 -0.51 -5.59
CA SER A 111 -0.20 0.34 -5.61
C SER A 111 -0.53 1.83 -5.72
N ILE A 112 -1.55 2.19 -6.51
CA ILE A 112 -2.04 3.58 -6.60
C ILE A 112 -2.69 4.00 -5.29
N TYR A 113 -3.46 3.10 -4.66
CA TYR A 113 -4.19 3.37 -3.44
C TYR A 113 -3.27 3.75 -2.27
N ILE A 114 -2.12 3.07 -2.11
CA ILE A 114 -1.18 3.31 -1.02
C ILE A 114 -0.05 4.29 -1.38
N ASN A 115 0.02 4.77 -2.61
CA ASN A 115 1.18 5.50 -3.17
C ASN A 115 1.50 6.82 -2.46
N ASP A 116 0.53 7.46 -1.85
CA ASP A 116 0.67 8.72 -1.12
C ASP A 116 1.00 8.53 0.37
N LEU A 117 0.96 7.30 0.87
CA LEU A 117 1.23 7.01 2.27
C LEU A 117 2.60 7.51 2.77
N PRO A 118 3.70 7.35 2.01
CA PRO A 118 5.00 7.89 2.41
C PRO A 118 5.03 9.42 2.58
N LEU A 119 4.15 10.16 1.91
CA LEU A 119 4.07 11.61 2.02
C LEU A 119 3.60 12.06 3.41
N HIS A 120 2.93 11.18 4.14
CA HIS A 120 2.45 11.44 5.50
C HIS A 120 3.48 11.10 6.58
N ILE A 121 4.64 10.57 6.19
CA ILE A 121 5.73 10.17 7.10
C ILE A 121 7.03 10.87 6.71
N PRO A 122 7.09 12.22 6.75
CA PRO A 122 8.25 12.97 6.26
C PRO A 122 9.53 12.76 7.10
N SER A 123 9.39 12.27 8.33
CA SER A 123 10.51 12.05 9.26
C SER A 123 11.23 10.71 9.08
N ALA A 124 10.74 9.84 8.21
CA ALA A 124 11.30 8.51 7.99
C ALA A 124 11.32 8.18 6.50
N GLN A 125 12.14 7.20 6.13
CA GLN A 125 12.13 6.65 4.79
C GLN A 125 11.19 5.45 4.73
N CYS A 126 10.49 5.29 3.61
CA CYS A 126 9.58 4.18 3.36
C CYS A 126 10.04 3.40 2.14
N ASP A 127 10.20 2.11 2.29
CA ASP A 127 10.38 1.19 1.17
C ASP A 127 9.14 0.30 1.09
N MET A 128 8.55 0.20 -0.09
CA MET A 128 7.31 -0.55 -0.31
C MET A 128 7.53 -1.65 -1.34
N LEU A 129 7.11 -2.86 -1.01
CA LEU A 129 7.11 -4.01 -1.90
C LEU A 129 5.68 -4.59 -1.95
N ALA A 130 4.86 -4.06 -2.83
CA ALA A 130 3.42 -4.37 -2.88
C ALA A 130 2.71 -3.97 -1.57
N ASP A 131 2.20 -4.95 -0.83
CA ASP A 131 1.55 -4.82 0.47
C ASP A 131 2.52 -4.78 1.65
N ASP A 132 3.77 -5.21 1.46
CA ASP A 132 4.80 -5.07 2.49
C ASP A 132 5.37 -3.65 2.51
N MET A 133 5.42 -3.04 3.68
CA MET A 133 6.03 -1.73 3.86
C MET A 133 7.05 -1.75 5.00
N THR A 134 8.20 -1.17 4.74
CA THR A 134 9.25 -0.96 5.75
C THR A 134 9.45 0.54 5.93
N ILE A 135 9.27 1.01 7.14
CA ILE A 135 9.56 2.38 7.54
C ILE A 135 10.85 2.35 8.34
N HIS A 136 11.82 3.17 7.97
CA HIS A 136 13.12 3.15 8.63
C HIS A 136 13.71 4.55 8.80
N THR A 137 14.52 4.69 9.84
CA THR A 137 15.24 5.92 10.16
C THR A 137 16.59 5.58 10.73
N SER A 138 17.51 6.55 10.69
CA SER A 138 18.82 6.45 11.32
C SER A 138 19.19 7.76 12.01
N GLY A 139 19.96 7.67 13.09
CA GLY A 139 20.39 8.82 13.89
C GLY A 139 21.56 8.47 14.80
N GLN A 140 22.10 9.49 15.48
CA GLN A 140 23.16 9.30 16.50
C GLN A 140 22.57 8.84 17.85
N ASP A 141 21.33 9.20 18.12
CA ASP A 141 20.60 8.81 19.33
C ASP A 141 19.51 7.78 19.01
N VAL A 142 19.11 6.99 20.01
CA VAL A 142 17.93 6.11 19.88
C VAL A 142 16.73 6.98 19.56
N PRO A 143 16.08 6.83 18.43
CA PRO A 143 14.88 7.59 18.12
C PRO A 143 13.78 7.11 19.09
N GLY A 144 13.73 7.76 20.26
CA GLY A 144 12.64 7.53 21.20
C GLY A 144 11.33 7.93 20.55
N ASN A 145 10.31 7.12 20.67
CA ASN A 145 8.88 7.34 20.34
C ASN A 145 8.51 8.04 18.99
N HIS A 146 9.49 8.55 18.24
CA HIS A 146 9.25 9.39 17.06
C HIS A 146 8.83 8.63 15.80
N ILE A 147 9.12 7.32 15.73
CA ILE A 147 8.71 6.51 14.56
C ILE A 147 7.33 5.90 14.80
N CYS A 148 7.08 5.38 15.99
CA CYS A 148 5.84 4.66 16.27
C CYS A 148 4.62 5.58 16.40
N SER A 149 4.76 6.76 17.02
CA SER A 149 3.62 7.64 17.31
C SER A 149 2.95 8.20 16.04
N PRO A 150 3.66 8.81 15.07
CA PRO A 150 3.01 9.30 13.86
C PRO A 150 2.51 8.17 12.96
N VAL A 151 3.21 7.03 12.92
CA VAL A 151 2.79 5.90 12.08
C VAL A 151 1.52 5.25 12.62
N ILE A 152 1.44 5.03 13.94
CA ILE A 152 0.26 4.43 14.57
C ILE A 152 -0.94 5.38 14.46
N SER A 153 -0.76 6.69 14.68
CA SER A 153 -1.85 7.66 14.56
C SER A 153 -2.33 7.81 13.12
N LEU A 154 -1.44 7.78 12.14
CA LEU A 154 -1.79 7.80 10.72
C LEU A 154 -2.49 6.50 10.30
N TRP A 155 -2.04 5.37 10.82
CA TRP A 155 -2.66 4.08 10.54
C TRP A 155 -4.10 4.01 11.11
N CYS A 156 -4.30 4.47 12.34
CA CYS A 156 -5.64 4.62 12.92
C CYS A 156 -6.50 5.57 12.10
N CYS A 157 -6.00 6.76 11.75
CA CYS A 157 -6.73 7.74 10.95
C CYS A 157 -7.07 7.21 9.54
N TRP A 158 -6.18 6.40 8.95
CA TRP A 158 -6.39 5.80 7.62
C TRP A 158 -7.41 4.64 7.67
N MET A 159 -7.44 3.88 8.76
CA MET A 159 -8.43 2.82 9.00
C MET A 159 -9.81 3.38 9.36
N ASP A 160 -9.89 4.52 10.08
CA ASP A 160 -11.16 5.16 10.46
C ASP A 160 -11.85 5.91 9.31
N THR A 161 -11.13 6.17 8.20
CA THR A 161 -11.68 6.76 6.98
C THR A 161 -12.07 5.71 5.92
N SER A 162 -12.00 4.43 6.26
CA SER A 162 -12.29 3.31 5.35
C SER A 162 -13.67 2.74 5.58
#